data_ae9a4fbc6a0c7fcf7ef294a0161a3ebd
#
_entry.id   ae9a4fbc6a0c7fcf7ef294a0161a3ebd
#
_cell.length_a   1.000
_cell.length_b   1.000
_cell.length_c   1.000
_cell.angle_alpha   90.00
_cell.angle_beta   90.00
_cell.angle_gamma   90.00
#
_symmetry.space_group_name_H-M   'P 1'
#
loop_
_entity.id
_entity.type
_entity.pdbx_description
1 polymer ?
#
loop_
_entity_poly.entity_id
_entity_poly.type
_entity_poly.pdbx_seq_one_letter_code
_entity_poly.pdbx_strand_id
1 'polypeptide(L)'
;MSRLRYHIRNFFVAIILLTLGGVYTLQAQTGELRRPVQGVRNLGMGNTGIALSFDENALFYNPAGLASVDSILVGFPFLMEISDDSISIISEIAKLSGDSTTADVVALLMGKRVHFRSLTDLNMILPFGELMTFGAASGLETQFDFGVRNPVSVEIDFGFRLDRIQNFGFAMPVARGRWLVGAGVETIERCDIPLKTATFGDVLGSSNISNSFGSCKLTDLKRAQTYNFGFQQRLETASALKMTWGMTADNVGGLKFNRS
;
A
#
# COMPACT_ATOMS: atom_id res chain seq x y z
N MET A 1 -34.42 2.02 33.31
CA MET A 1 -34.41 2.10 31.82
C MET A 1 -34.20 3.51 31.25
N SER A 2 -34.63 4.59 31.90
CA SER A 2 -34.51 5.98 31.41
C SER A 2 -33.08 6.52 31.34
N ARG A 3 -32.25 6.23 32.36
CA ARG A 3 -30.86 6.75 32.42
C ARG A 3 -29.96 6.17 31.35
N LEU A 4 -30.11 4.90 30.96
CA LEU A 4 -29.32 4.28 29.92
C LEU A 4 -29.58 4.89 28.52
N ARG A 5 -30.87 5.17 28.23
CA ARG A 5 -31.26 5.84 26.97
C ARG A 5 -30.69 7.27 26.86
N TYR A 6 -30.59 7.98 27.99
CA TYR A 6 -30.02 9.32 28.04
C TYR A 6 -28.52 9.32 27.73
N HIS A 7 -27.77 8.39 28.31
CA HIS A 7 -26.32 8.26 28.02
C HIS A 7 -26.03 7.84 26.61
N ILE A 8 -26.82 6.92 26.05
CA ILE A 8 -26.67 6.50 24.64
C ILE A 8 -26.97 7.67 23.70
N ARG A 9 -28.02 8.43 23.94
CA ARG A 9 -28.35 9.61 23.11
C ARG A 9 -27.26 10.67 23.16
N ASN A 10 -26.73 10.97 24.33
CA ASN A 10 -25.68 11.98 24.48
C ASN A 10 -24.35 11.52 23.86
N PHE A 11 -24.06 10.22 23.90
CA PHE A 11 -22.90 9.64 23.23
C PHE A 11 -23.00 9.76 21.70
N PHE A 12 -24.17 9.47 21.13
CA PHE A 12 -24.41 9.66 19.69
C PHE A 12 -24.37 11.13 19.27
N VAL A 13 -24.91 12.02 20.07
CA VAL A 13 -24.84 13.47 19.82
C VAL A 13 -23.39 13.97 19.89
N ALA A 14 -22.59 13.49 20.83
CA ALA A 14 -21.18 13.83 20.93
C ALA A 14 -20.37 13.32 19.72
N ILE A 15 -20.64 12.11 19.24
CA ILE A 15 -20.02 11.58 18.02
C ILE A 15 -20.41 12.41 16.80
N ILE A 16 -21.69 12.76 16.63
CA ILE A 16 -22.18 13.59 15.54
C ILE A 16 -21.55 14.99 15.58
N LEU A 17 -21.42 15.58 16.77
CA LEU A 17 -20.77 16.89 16.94
C LEU A 17 -19.26 16.82 16.67
N LEU A 18 -18.59 15.73 17.04
CA LEU A 18 -17.17 15.49 16.73
C LEU A 18 -16.96 15.29 15.22
N THR A 19 -17.86 14.59 14.54
CA THR A 19 -17.78 14.40 13.08
C THR A 19 -18.13 15.67 12.30
N LEU A 20 -19.07 16.48 12.78
CA LEU A 20 -19.44 17.75 12.17
C LEU A 20 -18.44 18.88 12.48
N GLY A 21 -17.82 18.88 13.66
CA GLY A 21 -16.79 19.85 14.03
C GLY A 21 -15.42 19.59 13.40
N GLY A 22 -15.19 18.38 12.89
CA GLY A 22 -13.94 17.94 12.26
C GLY A 22 -13.88 18.13 10.75
N VAL A 23 -14.85 18.77 10.10
CA VAL A 23 -14.81 19.14 8.67
C VAL A 23 -13.93 20.39 8.46
N TYR A 24 -12.74 20.41 9.09
CA TYR A 24 -11.67 21.25 8.61
C TYR A 24 -11.13 20.59 7.34
N THR A 25 -11.43 21.19 6.20
CA THR A 25 -10.77 21.04 4.91
C THR A 25 -9.78 19.89 4.86
N LEU A 26 -10.30 18.67 4.80
CA LEU A 26 -9.58 17.57 4.19
C LEU A 26 -9.40 18.03 2.73
N GLN A 27 -8.31 18.72 2.46
CA GLN A 27 -7.81 18.80 1.11
C GLN A 27 -7.59 17.34 0.73
N ALA A 28 -8.55 16.77 0.02
CA ALA A 28 -8.35 15.51 -0.64
C ALA A 28 -7.11 15.71 -1.52
N GLN A 29 -5.97 15.24 -1.03
CA GLN A 29 -4.85 15.04 -1.91
C GLN A 29 -5.39 14.10 -2.98
N THR A 30 -5.47 14.58 -4.21
CA THR A 30 -5.90 13.84 -5.40
C THR A 30 -4.88 12.76 -5.77
N GLY A 31 -4.12 12.24 -4.81
CA GLY A 31 -3.28 11.09 -4.91
C GLY A 31 -4.03 9.90 -4.34
N GLU A 32 -4.20 8.87 -5.12
CA GLU A 32 -4.68 7.57 -4.66
C GLU A 32 -3.91 7.19 -3.39
N LEU A 33 -4.61 7.01 -2.28
CA LEU A 33 -4.03 6.50 -1.03
C LEU A 33 -3.65 5.04 -1.28
N ARG A 34 -2.50 4.86 -1.89
CA ARG A 34 -1.99 3.56 -2.26
C ARG A 34 -1.53 2.85 -1.00
N ARG A 35 -2.20 1.79 -0.65
CA ARG A 35 -1.70 0.87 0.38
C ARG A 35 -0.58 0.05 -0.24
N PRO A 36 0.63 0.11 0.30
CA PRO A 36 1.76 -0.61 -0.28
C PRO A 36 1.56 -2.13 -0.22
N VAL A 37 0.95 -2.62 0.85
CA VAL A 37 0.66 -4.05 1.03
C VAL A 37 -0.83 -4.32 0.81
N GLN A 38 -1.12 -5.34 0.00
CA GLN A 38 -2.47 -5.78 -0.31
C GLN A 38 -2.55 -7.29 -0.15
N GLY A 39 -3.35 -7.76 0.80
CA GLY A 39 -3.59 -9.19 0.98
C GLY A 39 -4.45 -9.75 -0.15
N VAL A 40 -4.13 -10.94 -0.65
CA VAL A 40 -4.88 -11.62 -1.73
C VAL A 40 -6.35 -11.78 -1.36
N ARG A 41 -6.65 -12.13 -0.11
CA ARG A 41 -8.01 -12.22 0.40
C ARG A 41 -8.75 -10.87 0.32
N ASN A 42 -8.09 -9.80 0.73
CA ASN A 42 -8.68 -8.47 0.74
C ASN A 42 -8.90 -7.94 -0.67
N LEU A 43 -7.98 -8.24 -1.60
CA LEU A 43 -8.15 -7.95 -3.03
C LEU A 43 -9.38 -8.64 -3.60
N GLY A 44 -9.58 -9.93 -3.28
CA GLY A 44 -10.78 -10.69 -3.71
C GLY A 44 -12.08 -10.13 -3.15
N MET A 45 -12.04 -9.39 -2.05
CA MET A 45 -13.17 -8.69 -1.43
C MET A 45 -13.27 -7.21 -1.83
N GLY A 46 -12.67 -6.81 -2.96
CA GLY A 46 -12.63 -5.39 -3.36
C GLY A 46 -11.76 -4.51 -2.48
N ASN A 47 -10.69 -5.08 -1.93
CA ASN A 47 -9.74 -4.41 -1.02
C ASN A 47 -10.39 -3.93 0.30
N THR A 48 -11.47 -4.57 0.73
CA THR A 48 -12.13 -4.31 2.02
C THR A 48 -11.56 -5.25 3.08
N GLY A 49 -10.89 -4.73 4.08
CA GLY A 49 -10.25 -5.53 5.12
C GLY A 49 -10.39 -4.97 6.53
N ILE A 50 -10.89 -3.75 6.68
CA ILE A 50 -10.86 -2.99 7.93
C ILE A 50 -11.56 -3.71 9.10
N ALA A 51 -12.70 -4.35 8.84
CA ALA A 51 -13.45 -5.07 9.87
C ALA A 51 -13.07 -6.55 10.00
N LEU A 52 -12.34 -7.11 9.00
CA LEU A 52 -12.02 -8.53 8.89
C LEU A 52 -10.50 -8.81 8.93
N SER A 53 -9.70 -7.86 9.36
CA SER A 53 -8.25 -7.99 9.48
C SER A 53 -7.92 -8.76 10.76
N PHE A 54 -7.80 -10.07 10.66
CA PHE A 54 -7.40 -10.98 11.74
C PHE A 54 -6.36 -12.01 11.28
N ASP A 55 -5.57 -11.64 10.29
CA ASP A 55 -4.51 -12.41 9.65
C ASP A 55 -3.21 -11.58 9.58
N GLU A 56 -2.26 -12.03 8.79
CA GLU A 56 -0.98 -11.34 8.56
C GLU A 56 -1.14 -9.92 8.02
N ASN A 57 -2.28 -9.60 7.43
CA ASN A 57 -2.55 -8.29 6.85
C ASN A 57 -3.14 -7.29 7.87
N ALA A 58 -3.44 -7.74 9.10
CA ALA A 58 -4.04 -6.90 10.13
C ALA A 58 -3.23 -5.61 10.37
N LEU A 59 -1.90 -5.72 10.37
CA LEU A 59 -0.99 -4.60 10.58
C LEU A 59 -1.17 -3.47 9.56
N PHE A 60 -1.58 -3.81 8.33
CA PHE A 60 -1.70 -2.88 7.21
C PHE A 60 -3.12 -2.34 7.01
N TYR A 61 -4.13 -3.12 7.37
CA TYR A 61 -5.55 -2.74 7.16
C TYR A 61 -6.19 -2.13 8.39
N ASN A 62 -5.96 -2.76 9.53
CA ASN A 62 -6.50 -2.29 10.81
C ASN A 62 -5.67 -2.91 11.96
N PRO A 63 -4.77 -2.16 12.58
CA PRO A 63 -3.93 -2.71 13.63
C PRO A 63 -4.70 -3.30 14.81
N ALA A 64 -5.97 -2.90 15.05
CA ALA A 64 -6.79 -3.54 16.07
C ALA A 64 -7.02 -5.03 15.82
N GLY A 65 -7.01 -5.45 14.55
CA GLY A 65 -7.18 -6.84 14.15
C GLY A 65 -6.09 -7.77 14.67
N LEU A 66 -4.89 -7.26 14.98
CA LEU A 66 -3.81 -8.04 15.60
C LEU A 66 -4.27 -8.71 16.89
N ALA A 67 -5.12 -8.06 17.70
CA ALA A 67 -5.65 -8.63 18.93
C ALA A 67 -6.59 -9.83 18.72
N SER A 68 -6.90 -10.17 17.48
CA SER A 68 -7.69 -11.36 17.12
C SER A 68 -6.84 -12.55 16.73
N VAL A 69 -5.52 -12.41 16.68
CA VAL A 69 -4.59 -13.48 16.32
C VAL A 69 -4.16 -14.20 17.59
N ASP A 70 -4.48 -15.48 17.68
CA ASP A 70 -4.29 -16.30 18.89
C ASP A 70 -2.98 -17.09 18.88
N SER A 71 -2.27 -17.13 17.76
CA SER A 71 -1.04 -17.90 17.59
C SER A 71 0.06 -17.07 16.92
N ILE A 72 1.32 -17.49 17.12
CA ILE A 72 2.42 -16.89 16.36
C ILE A 72 2.19 -17.14 14.88
N LEU A 73 2.21 -16.05 14.11
CA LEU A 73 2.01 -16.09 12.68
C LEU A 73 3.21 -15.44 11.99
N VAL A 74 3.78 -16.16 11.03
CA VAL A 74 4.84 -15.64 10.16
C VAL A 74 4.35 -15.77 8.74
N GLY A 75 4.32 -14.65 8.01
CA GLY A 75 3.88 -14.59 6.64
C GLY A 75 5.00 -14.08 5.74
N PHE A 76 5.02 -14.59 4.50
CA PHE A 76 5.91 -14.12 3.44
C PHE A 76 5.07 -13.89 2.17
N PRO A 77 4.22 -12.85 2.17
CA PRO A 77 3.44 -12.52 0.99
C PRO A 77 4.34 -12.04 -0.14
N PHE A 78 4.03 -12.50 -1.35
CA PHE A 78 4.63 -12.06 -2.58
C PHE A 78 3.52 -11.69 -3.56
N LEU A 79 3.58 -10.47 -4.07
CA LEU A 79 2.66 -9.96 -5.08
C LEU A 79 3.47 -9.52 -6.29
N MET A 80 3.00 -9.91 -7.47
CA MET A 80 3.55 -9.45 -8.74
C MET A 80 2.40 -8.99 -9.63
N GLU A 81 2.49 -7.77 -10.13
CA GLU A 81 1.56 -7.17 -11.07
C GLU A 81 2.30 -6.90 -12.38
N ILE A 82 1.76 -7.38 -13.49
CA ILE A 82 2.33 -7.22 -14.83
C ILE A 82 1.20 -6.79 -15.76
N SER A 83 1.40 -5.78 -16.60
CA SER A 83 0.41 -5.39 -17.61
C SER A 83 0.34 -6.41 -18.75
N ASP A 84 -0.81 -6.50 -19.40
CA ASP A 84 -1.01 -7.37 -20.57
C ASP A 84 -0.03 -7.03 -21.70
N ASP A 85 0.24 -5.75 -21.91
CA ASP A 85 1.25 -5.30 -22.87
C ASP A 85 2.64 -5.87 -22.56
N SER A 86 3.01 -5.96 -21.28
CA SER A 86 4.31 -6.54 -20.87
C SER A 86 4.42 -8.00 -21.28
N ILE A 87 3.35 -8.78 -21.11
CA ILE A 87 3.32 -10.20 -21.46
C ILE A 87 3.41 -10.33 -22.99
N SER A 88 2.67 -9.52 -23.74
CA SER A 88 2.70 -9.53 -25.21
C SER A 88 4.07 -9.18 -25.74
N ILE A 89 4.73 -8.15 -25.19
CA ILE A 89 6.08 -7.71 -25.56
C ILE A 89 7.10 -8.81 -25.33
N ILE A 90 7.09 -9.46 -24.17
CA ILE A 90 8.02 -10.57 -23.88
C ILE A 90 7.87 -11.68 -24.93
N SER A 91 6.64 -12.03 -25.29
CA SER A 91 6.37 -13.08 -26.28
C SER A 91 6.83 -12.70 -27.68
N GLU A 92 6.76 -11.41 -28.02
CA GLU A 92 7.17 -10.90 -29.35
C GLU A 92 8.67 -10.70 -29.43
N ILE A 93 9.32 -10.19 -28.36
CA ILE A 93 10.80 -10.11 -28.30
C ILE A 93 11.42 -11.50 -28.43
N ALA A 94 10.82 -12.52 -27.83
CA ALA A 94 11.29 -13.90 -27.95
C ALA A 94 11.24 -14.44 -29.41
N LYS A 95 10.47 -13.81 -30.29
CA LYS A 95 10.37 -14.14 -31.71
C LYS A 95 11.33 -13.34 -32.60
N LEU A 96 11.93 -12.26 -32.06
CA LEU A 96 12.91 -11.46 -32.80
C LEU A 96 14.16 -12.32 -33.09
N SER A 97 14.60 -12.29 -34.34
CA SER A 97 15.84 -12.95 -34.75
C SER A 97 17.05 -12.07 -34.41
N GLY A 98 18.25 -12.66 -34.42
CA GLY A 98 19.48 -11.92 -34.17
C GLY A 98 19.79 -10.78 -35.19
N ASP A 99 19.08 -10.78 -36.32
CA ASP A 99 19.21 -9.75 -37.36
C ASP A 99 18.21 -8.60 -37.23
N SER A 100 17.40 -8.59 -36.14
CA SER A 100 16.40 -7.55 -35.91
C SER A 100 17.05 -6.20 -35.65
N THR A 101 16.54 -5.17 -36.33
CA THR A 101 17.06 -3.80 -36.23
C THR A 101 16.48 -3.06 -35.03
N THR A 102 17.12 -1.97 -34.62
CA THR A 102 16.57 -1.08 -33.58
C THR A 102 15.18 -0.55 -33.97
N ALA A 103 14.94 -0.34 -35.28
CA ALA A 103 13.66 0.10 -35.80
C ALA A 103 12.55 -0.95 -35.54
N ASP A 104 12.84 -2.22 -35.67
CA ASP A 104 11.90 -3.32 -35.42
C ASP A 104 11.50 -3.37 -33.95
N VAL A 105 12.49 -3.19 -33.06
CA VAL A 105 12.23 -3.13 -31.60
C VAL A 105 11.38 -1.90 -31.23
N VAL A 106 11.67 -0.73 -31.79
CA VAL A 106 10.88 0.48 -31.58
C VAL A 106 9.45 0.30 -32.09
N ALA A 107 9.28 -0.27 -33.29
CA ALA A 107 7.97 -0.55 -33.87
C ALA A 107 7.16 -1.51 -32.99
N LEU A 108 7.78 -2.53 -32.43
CA LEU A 108 7.17 -3.48 -31.51
C LEU A 108 6.67 -2.81 -30.21
N LEU A 109 7.44 -1.88 -29.68
CA LEU A 109 7.13 -1.18 -28.41
C LEU A 109 6.18 -0.01 -28.61
N MET A 110 5.96 0.43 -29.85
CA MET A 110 5.15 1.62 -30.15
C MET A 110 3.71 1.47 -29.68
N GLY A 111 3.27 2.43 -28.86
CA GLY A 111 1.91 2.46 -28.30
C GLY A 111 1.66 1.50 -27.14
N LYS A 112 2.65 0.67 -26.79
CA LYS A 112 2.55 -0.25 -25.67
C LYS A 112 3.13 0.36 -24.40
N ARG A 113 2.55 -0.03 -23.26
CA ARG A 113 3.02 0.38 -21.93
C ARG A 113 3.34 -0.83 -21.09
N VAL A 114 4.58 -0.93 -20.69
CA VAL A 114 5.07 -1.95 -19.75
C VAL A 114 4.88 -1.40 -18.35
N HIS A 115 4.11 -2.11 -17.56
CA HIS A 115 4.00 -1.85 -16.13
C HIS A 115 4.37 -3.13 -15.39
N PHE A 116 5.28 -3.00 -14.46
CA PHE A 116 5.69 -4.07 -13.57
C PHE A 116 5.71 -3.56 -12.14
N ARG A 117 5.13 -4.32 -11.25
CA ARG A 117 5.20 -4.08 -9.82
C ARG A 117 5.44 -5.38 -9.09
N SER A 118 6.36 -5.37 -8.17
CA SER A 118 6.66 -6.49 -7.28
C SER A 118 6.66 -6.01 -5.84
N LEU A 119 5.98 -6.74 -4.99
CA LEU A 119 5.99 -6.53 -3.55
C LEU A 119 6.37 -7.84 -2.87
N THR A 120 7.38 -7.78 -2.04
CA THR A 120 7.81 -8.88 -1.17
C THR A 120 7.80 -8.36 0.26
N ASP A 121 7.16 -9.07 1.16
CA ASP A 121 7.07 -8.67 2.55
C ASP A 121 7.36 -9.87 3.47
N LEU A 122 7.93 -9.61 4.62
CA LEU A 122 8.07 -10.55 5.73
C LEU A 122 7.33 -9.95 6.91
N ASN A 123 6.30 -10.63 7.37
CA ASN A 123 5.53 -10.19 8.53
C ASN A 123 5.52 -11.24 9.63
N MET A 124 5.47 -10.77 10.85
CA MET A 124 5.44 -11.59 12.05
C MET A 124 4.47 -11.01 13.06
N ILE A 125 3.60 -11.84 13.59
CA ILE A 125 2.65 -11.48 14.65
C ILE A 125 2.93 -12.36 15.86
N LEU A 126 3.06 -11.71 17.02
CA LEU A 126 3.40 -12.32 18.29
C LEU A 126 2.33 -11.99 19.31
N PRO A 127 1.42 -12.91 19.64
CA PRO A 127 0.47 -12.74 20.72
C PRO A 127 1.15 -12.98 22.09
N PHE A 128 0.89 -12.10 23.05
CA PHE A 128 1.34 -12.20 24.43
C PHE A 128 0.13 -12.49 25.34
N GLY A 129 -0.36 -13.71 25.21
CA GLY A 129 -1.57 -14.15 25.89
C GLY A 129 -2.80 -13.33 25.52
N GLU A 130 -3.67 -13.08 26.50
CA GLU A 130 -4.89 -12.28 26.30
C GLU A 130 -4.67 -10.78 26.48
N LEU A 131 -3.45 -10.33 26.78
CA LEU A 131 -3.15 -8.95 27.12
C LEU A 131 -2.95 -8.08 25.87
N MET A 132 -2.07 -8.53 24.97
CA MET A 132 -1.70 -7.75 23.81
C MET A 132 -1.06 -8.62 22.74
N THR A 133 -1.07 -8.12 21.51
CA THR A 133 -0.41 -8.74 20.35
C THR A 133 0.45 -7.69 19.66
N PHE A 134 1.68 -8.06 19.34
CA PHE A 134 2.60 -7.25 18.56
C PHE A 134 2.66 -7.77 17.12
N GLY A 135 2.80 -6.83 16.19
CA GLY A 135 3.05 -7.12 14.78
C GLY A 135 4.25 -6.35 14.28
N ALA A 136 5.05 -7.00 13.45
CA ALA A 136 6.15 -6.37 12.73
C ALA A 136 6.15 -6.84 11.28
N ALA A 137 6.43 -5.93 10.36
CA ALA A 137 6.55 -6.25 8.94
C ALA A 137 7.70 -5.47 8.32
N SER A 138 8.38 -6.10 7.34
CA SER A 138 9.43 -5.46 6.56
C SER A 138 9.34 -5.94 5.12
N GLY A 139 9.10 -5.00 4.20
CA GLY A 139 8.86 -5.30 2.80
C GLY A 139 9.67 -4.43 1.85
N LEU A 140 9.73 -4.90 0.61
CA LEU A 140 10.33 -4.22 -0.52
C LEU A 140 9.32 -4.17 -1.66
N GLU A 141 8.98 -2.96 -2.10
CA GLU A 141 8.14 -2.74 -3.28
C GLU A 141 8.99 -2.16 -4.40
N THR A 142 8.95 -2.78 -5.56
CA THR A 142 9.57 -2.28 -6.77
C THR A 142 8.50 -2.01 -7.81
N GLN A 143 8.52 -0.85 -8.42
CA GLN A 143 7.63 -0.48 -9.51
C GLN A 143 8.47 0.05 -10.67
N PHE A 144 8.12 -0.39 -11.86
CA PHE A 144 8.75 0.01 -13.11
C PHE A 144 7.66 0.33 -14.13
N ASP A 145 7.75 1.49 -14.74
CA ASP A 145 6.86 1.95 -15.80
C ASP A 145 7.72 2.32 -17.02
N PHE A 146 7.39 1.78 -18.17
CA PHE A 146 8.05 2.06 -19.42
C PHE A 146 7.04 2.12 -20.56
N GLY A 147 7.20 3.04 -21.48
CA GLY A 147 6.36 3.15 -22.64
C GLY A 147 7.05 3.86 -23.79
N VAL A 148 6.67 3.51 -25.03
CA VAL A 148 7.13 4.17 -26.25
C VAL A 148 5.91 4.70 -26.99
N ARG A 149 5.94 5.98 -27.32
CA ARG A 149 4.83 6.64 -28.01
C ARG A 149 5.32 7.60 -29.08
N ASN A 150 4.38 8.10 -29.89
CA ASN A 150 4.59 9.07 -30.95
C ASN A 150 5.48 8.55 -32.08
N PRO A 151 4.88 7.99 -33.16
CA PRO A 151 5.64 7.39 -34.26
C PRO A 151 6.43 8.42 -35.10
N VAL A 152 6.11 9.72 -35.02
CA VAL A 152 6.80 10.77 -35.78
C VAL A 152 8.02 11.29 -35.02
N SER A 153 7.88 11.46 -33.71
CA SER A 153 8.98 11.83 -32.82
C SER A 153 8.96 10.88 -31.65
N VAL A 154 9.73 9.79 -31.74
CA VAL A 154 9.71 8.73 -30.75
C VAL A 154 10.02 9.27 -29.37
N GLU A 155 9.07 9.13 -28.48
CA GLU A 155 9.15 9.52 -27.08
C GLU A 155 9.16 8.29 -26.19
N ILE A 156 10.02 8.31 -25.19
CA ILE A 156 10.17 7.23 -24.19
C ILE A 156 9.71 7.75 -22.85
N ASP A 157 8.72 7.09 -22.28
CA ASP A 157 8.29 7.28 -20.91
C ASP A 157 9.02 6.28 -20.02
N PHE A 158 9.62 6.75 -18.95
CA PHE A 158 10.32 5.91 -17.99
C PHE A 158 10.04 6.37 -16.56
N GLY A 159 9.69 5.44 -15.69
CA GLY A 159 9.52 5.66 -14.26
C GLY A 159 10.01 4.46 -13.47
N PHE A 160 10.62 4.72 -12.33
CA PHE A 160 11.09 3.67 -11.42
C PHE A 160 10.86 4.10 -9.98
N ARG A 161 10.40 3.16 -9.14
CA ARG A 161 10.24 3.35 -7.70
C ARG A 161 10.71 2.11 -6.98
N LEU A 162 11.44 2.34 -5.91
CA LEU A 162 11.82 1.34 -4.93
C LEU A 162 11.45 1.86 -3.55
N ASP A 163 10.53 1.19 -2.88
CA ASP A 163 10.09 1.50 -1.52
C ASP A 163 10.50 0.35 -0.60
N ARG A 164 11.23 0.69 0.46
CA ARG A 164 11.45 -0.17 1.60
C ARG A 164 10.44 0.21 2.67
N ILE A 165 9.61 -0.73 3.05
CA ILE A 165 8.50 -0.52 3.97
C ILE A 165 8.81 -1.25 5.27
N GLN A 166 8.66 -0.57 6.40
CA GLN A 166 8.75 -1.15 7.73
C GLN A 166 7.51 -0.74 8.50
N ASN A 167 6.82 -1.71 9.07
CA ASN A 167 5.63 -1.47 9.85
C ASN A 167 5.72 -2.19 11.18
N PHE A 168 5.41 -1.49 12.26
CA PHE A 168 5.35 -2.03 13.61
C PHE A 168 4.04 -1.61 14.25
N GLY A 169 3.40 -2.52 14.96
CA GLY A 169 2.16 -2.21 15.62
C GLY A 169 1.88 -3.12 16.80
N PHE A 170 0.92 -2.70 17.58
CA PHE A 170 0.39 -3.48 18.68
C PHE A 170 -1.11 -3.32 18.78
N ALA A 171 -1.75 -4.30 19.37
CA ALA A 171 -3.17 -4.26 19.67
C ALA A 171 -3.47 -4.94 21.00
N MET A 172 -4.56 -4.52 21.60
CA MET A 172 -5.05 -5.09 22.84
C MET A 172 -6.58 -5.21 22.86
N PRO A 173 -7.10 -6.28 23.46
CA PRO A 173 -8.53 -6.37 23.74
C PRO A 173 -8.89 -5.48 24.94
N VAL A 174 -10.02 -4.79 24.83
CA VAL A 174 -10.56 -3.92 25.88
C VAL A 174 -11.98 -4.38 26.22
N ALA A 175 -12.47 -4.08 27.41
CA ALA A 175 -13.80 -4.43 27.88
C ALA A 175 -14.14 -5.93 27.69
N ARG A 176 -13.26 -6.80 28.20
CA ARG A 176 -13.36 -8.28 28.10
C ARG A 176 -13.42 -8.79 26.66
N GLY A 177 -12.63 -8.20 25.76
CA GLY A 177 -12.51 -8.64 24.37
C GLY A 177 -13.64 -8.19 23.43
N ARG A 178 -14.60 -7.40 23.92
CA ARG A 178 -15.66 -6.84 23.05
C ARG A 178 -15.12 -5.79 22.09
N TRP A 179 -14.09 -5.08 22.51
CA TRP A 179 -13.48 -3.99 21.76
C TRP A 179 -12.01 -4.31 21.59
N LEU A 180 -11.52 -4.12 20.36
CA LEU A 180 -10.12 -4.26 20.05
C LEU A 180 -9.60 -2.90 19.62
N VAL A 181 -8.47 -2.49 20.18
CA VAL A 181 -7.82 -1.23 19.85
C VAL A 181 -6.38 -1.53 19.44
N GLY A 182 -5.89 -0.81 18.47
CA GLY A 182 -4.53 -0.99 17.99
C GLY A 182 -3.92 0.29 17.46
N ALA A 183 -2.60 0.32 17.47
CA ALA A 183 -1.82 1.40 16.89
C ALA A 183 -0.61 0.82 16.17
N GLY A 184 -0.18 1.52 15.12
CA GLY A 184 1.00 1.15 14.35
C GLY A 184 1.77 2.37 13.89
N VAL A 185 3.04 2.15 13.60
CA VAL A 185 3.94 3.09 12.95
C VAL A 185 4.46 2.47 11.66
N GLU A 186 4.34 3.20 10.57
CA GLU A 186 4.84 2.81 9.26
C GLU A 186 5.95 3.76 8.84
N THR A 187 7.05 3.20 8.39
CA THR A 187 8.18 3.92 7.83
C THR A 187 8.39 3.46 6.40
N ILE A 188 8.44 4.41 5.48
CA ILE A 188 8.72 4.16 4.06
C ILE A 188 10.00 4.90 3.69
N GLU A 189 10.96 4.16 3.20
CA GLU A 189 12.18 4.69 2.60
C GLU A 189 12.08 4.53 1.08
N ARG A 190 12.01 5.65 0.39
CA ARG A 190 11.73 5.70 -1.05
C ARG A 190 12.91 6.18 -1.85
N CYS A 191 13.18 5.46 -2.93
CA CYS A 191 13.97 5.91 -4.03
C CYS A 191 13.10 5.95 -5.28
N ASP A 192 12.90 7.11 -5.88
CA ASP A 192 12.04 7.26 -7.04
C ASP A 192 12.69 8.05 -8.16
N ILE A 193 12.52 7.56 -9.37
CA ILE A 193 12.65 8.29 -10.61
C ILE A 193 11.22 8.53 -11.08
N PRO A 194 10.69 9.76 -10.93
CA PRO A 194 9.33 10.06 -11.35
C PRO A 194 9.17 9.81 -12.85
N LEU A 195 7.97 9.43 -13.27
CA LEU A 195 7.68 9.19 -14.69
C LEU A 195 8.06 10.44 -15.50
N LYS A 196 9.02 10.28 -16.38
CA LYS A 196 9.51 11.32 -17.28
C LYS A 196 9.44 10.84 -18.72
N THR A 197 9.24 11.79 -19.61
CA THR A 197 9.30 11.59 -21.05
C THR A 197 10.60 12.19 -21.57
N ALA A 198 11.32 11.43 -22.39
CA ALA A 198 12.48 11.90 -23.13
C ALA A 198 12.33 11.55 -24.61
N THR A 199 12.88 12.35 -25.50
CA THR A 199 12.94 11.99 -26.92
C THR A 199 13.96 10.87 -27.14
N PHE A 200 13.76 10.03 -28.14
CA PHE A 200 14.70 8.97 -28.48
C PHE A 200 16.10 9.53 -28.79
N GLY A 201 16.15 10.73 -29.40
CA GLY A 201 17.41 11.43 -29.66
C GLY A 201 18.15 11.82 -28.39
N ASP A 202 17.45 12.29 -27.37
CA ASP A 202 18.04 12.64 -26.07
C ASP A 202 18.61 11.41 -25.36
N VAL A 203 17.93 10.27 -25.48
CA VAL A 203 18.38 9.01 -24.88
C VAL A 203 19.62 8.46 -25.58
N LEU A 204 19.65 8.48 -26.91
CA LEU A 204 20.81 8.03 -27.69
C LEU A 204 22.00 8.98 -27.57
N GLY A 205 21.77 10.28 -27.49
CA GLY A 205 22.79 11.31 -27.32
C GLY A 205 23.39 11.36 -25.91
N SER A 206 22.75 10.78 -24.93
CA SER A 206 23.25 10.75 -23.55
C SER A 206 24.22 9.59 -23.35
N SER A 207 25.37 9.86 -22.74
CA SER A 207 26.35 8.82 -22.38
C SER A 207 25.85 7.83 -21.35
N ASN A 208 24.76 8.19 -20.61
CA ASN A 208 24.11 7.37 -19.59
C ASN A 208 22.61 7.65 -19.55
N ILE A 209 21.80 6.62 -19.48
CA ILE A 209 20.34 6.71 -19.29
C ILE A 209 19.97 7.54 -18.05
N SER A 210 20.79 7.49 -16.99
CA SER A 210 20.60 8.28 -15.78
C SER A 210 20.64 9.80 -16.02
N ASN A 211 21.30 10.27 -17.07
CA ASN A 211 21.33 11.70 -17.41
C ASN A 211 19.99 12.19 -17.96
N SER A 212 19.27 11.34 -18.69
CA SER A 212 17.97 11.68 -19.28
C SER A 212 16.82 11.55 -18.27
N PHE A 213 16.82 10.50 -17.48
CA PHE A 213 15.68 10.18 -16.59
C PHE A 213 15.96 10.48 -15.10
N GLY A 214 17.20 10.50 -14.68
CA GLY A 214 17.62 10.65 -13.29
C GLY A 214 18.22 9.37 -12.75
N SER A 215 18.65 9.41 -11.51
CA SER A 215 19.24 8.26 -10.83
C SER A 215 18.59 8.01 -9.49
N CYS A 216 18.46 6.74 -9.13
CA CYS A 216 18.07 6.28 -7.83
C CYS A 216 19.30 5.71 -7.12
N LYS A 217 19.70 6.32 -6.01
CA LYS A 217 20.80 5.82 -5.18
C LYS A 217 20.25 5.38 -3.85
N LEU A 218 20.63 4.19 -3.41
CA LEU A 218 20.26 3.66 -2.10
C LEU A 218 20.80 4.49 -0.93
N THR A 219 21.78 5.37 -1.20
CA THR A 219 22.31 6.32 -0.22
C THR A 219 21.46 7.58 -0.04
N ASP A 220 20.56 7.88 -0.98
CA ASP A 220 19.75 9.10 -1.02
C ASP A 220 18.24 8.80 -0.87
N LEU A 221 17.91 7.85 0.01
CA LEU A 221 16.52 7.48 0.25
C LEU A 221 15.77 8.61 0.94
N LYS A 222 14.60 8.92 0.42
CA LYS A 222 13.65 9.82 1.07
C LYS A 222 12.85 9.02 2.08
N ARG A 223 12.83 9.45 3.33
CA ARG A 223 12.13 8.78 4.41
C ARG A 223 10.84 9.50 4.77
N ALA A 224 9.76 8.74 4.92
CA ALA A 224 8.51 9.19 5.49
C ALA A 224 8.09 8.26 6.61
N GLN A 225 7.44 8.83 7.63
CA GLN A 225 6.91 8.08 8.75
C GLN A 225 5.48 8.52 9.02
N THR A 226 4.62 7.55 9.31
CA THR A 226 3.21 7.79 9.58
C THR A 226 2.70 6.88 10.68
N TYR A 227 1.55 7.21 11.24
CA TYR A 227 0.90 6.46 12.32
C TYR A 227 -0.46 5.97 11.86
N ASN A 228 -0.80 4.75 12.27
CA ASN A 228 -2.06 4.11 11.97
C ASN A 228 -2.74 3.73 13.28
N PHE A 229 -4.03 4.00 13.39
CA PHE A 229 -4.84 3.66 14.56
C PHE A 229 -6.02 2.83 14.12
N GLY A 230 -6.34 1.82 14.89
CA GLY A 230 -7.39 0.87 14.58
C GLY A 230 -8.35 0.64 15.73
N PHE A 231 -9.57 0.36 15.36
CA PHE A 231 -10.63 0.00 16.27
C PHE A 231 -11.50 -1.08 15.63
N GLN A 232 -11.87 -2.10 16.42
CA GLN A 232 -12.85 -3.11 16.02
C GLN A 232 -13.79 -3.42 17.18
N GLN A 233 -15.04 -3.72 16.88
CA GLN A 233 -16.01 -4.18 17.84
C GLN A 233 -16.67 -5.46 17.35
N ARG A 234 -16.65 -6.49 18.18
CA ARG A 234 -17.40 -7.72 17.97
C ARG A 234 -18.78 -7.58 18.61
N LEU A 235 -19.81 -7.74 17.81
CA LEU A 235 -21.19 -7.72 18.26
C LEU A 235 -21.65 -9.17 18.42
N GLU A 236 -21.81 -9.59 19.67
CA GLU A 236 -22.45 -10.87 19.99
C GLU A 236 -23.96 -10.64 19.91
N THR A 237 -24.57 -11.10 18.84
CA THR A 237 -26.03 -11.17 18.72
C THR A 237 -26.52 -12.52 19.23
N ALA A 238 -27.68 -12.55 19.85
CA ALA A 238 -28.32 -13.80 20.32
C ALA A 238 -28.68 -14.76 19.15
N SER A 239 -28.54 -14.32 17.92
CA SER A 239 -28.72 -15.12 16.71
C SER A 239 -27.38 -15.70 16.24
N ALA A 240 -27.44 -16.69 15.34
CA ALA A 240 -26.25 -17.29 14.71
C ALA A 240 -25.41 -16.27 13.90
N LEU A 241 -25.87 -15.03 13.73
CA LEU A 241 -25.20 -13.98 12.99
C LEU A 241 -24.14 -13.29 13.88
N LYS A 242 -22.87 -13.51 13.53
CA LYS A 242 -21.74 -12.79 14.14
C LYS A 242 -21.42 -11.56 13.31
N MET A 243 -21.47 -10.37 13.91
CA MET A 243 -21.16 -9.14 13.24
C MET A 243 -19.89 -8.52 13.84
N THR A 244 -19.02 -8.04 12.98
CA THR A 244 -17.86 -7.24 13.38
C THR A 244 -17.88 -5.95 12.57
N TRP A 245 -17.67 -4.83 13.23
CA TRP A 245 -17.43 -3.57 12.54
C TRP A 245 -16.08 -3.01 12.96
N GLY A 246 -15.46 -2.26 12.09
CA GLY A 246 -14.14 -1.71 12.31
C GLY A 246 -13.99 -0.32 11.71
N MET A 247 -13.06 0.44 12.28
CA MET A 247 -12.68 1.75 11.83
C MET A 247 -11.17 1.89 11.93
N THR A 248 -10.56 2.56 10.97
CA THR A 248 -9.13 2.85 10.97
C THR A 248 -8.89 4.32 10.62
N ALA A 249 -7.84 4.88 11.18
CA ALA A 249 -7.28 6.15 10.79
C ALA A 249 -5.84 5.89 10.33
N ASP A 250 -5.64 5.89 9.03
CA ASP A 250 -4.34 5.61 8.41
C ASP A 250 -3.63 6.90 8.04
N ASN A 251 -2.29 6.84 7.97
CA ASN A 251 -1.45 7.97 7.55
C ASN A 251 -1.63 9.23 8.41
N VAL A 252 -1.87 9.07 9.70
CA VAL A 252 -1.96 10.20 10.63
C VAL A 252 -0.61 10.89 10.74
N GLY A 253 -0.58 12.18 10.44
CA GLY A 253 0.65 12.98 10.30
C GLY A 253 1.07 13.22 8.85
N GLY A 254 0.52 12.46 7.91
CA GLY A 254 0.77 12.58 6.47
C GLY A 254 2.12 12.00 6.05
N LEU A 255 2.19 11.42 4.87
CA LEU A 255 3.43 10.92 4.27
C LEU A 255 4.23 12.09 3.68
N LYS A 256 5.14 12.65 4.46
CA LYS A 256 6.08 13.69 4.00
C LYS A 256 7.45 13.07 3.85
N PHE A 257 7.92 12.94 2.61
CA PHE A 257 9.25 12.41 2.31
C PHE A 257 10.31 13.50 2.49
N ASN A 258 11.09 13.38 3.54
CA ASN A 258 12.25 14.24 3.78
C ASN A 258 13.51 13.51 3.30
N ARG A 259 14.50 14.25 2.77
CA ARG A 259 15.84 13.70 2.56
C ARG A 259 16.42 13.39 3.93
N SER A 260 16.91 12.17 4.11
CA SER A 260 17.66 11.75 5.30
C SER A 260 19.05 12.38 5.31
#